data_930fb71a97af9fecaccc1e38fd67ae86
#
_entry.id   930fb71a97af9fecaccc1e38fd67ae86
#
_cell.length_a   1.000
_cell.length_b   1.000
_cell.length_c   1.000
_cell.angle_alpha   90.00
_cell.angle_beta   90.00
_cell.angle_gamma   90.00
#
_symmetry.space_group_name_H-M   'P 1'
#
loop_
_entity.id
_entity.type
_entity.pdbx_description
1 polymer ?
#
loop_
_entity_poly.entity_id
_entity_poly.type
_entity_poly.pdbx_seq_one_letter_code
_entity_poly.pdbx_strand_id
1 'polypeptide(L)'
;MADWSETRETLHAHSQVLGKLAVVLAPPEPQLQHAALRLSARGLETLPLPAPDGSGSLVVALDLHSHEAVVEHSDGRDHRLALTPDRPVGEVTRALVEAVSRLGGEVTIDPTPQEVTWSVPLDEDDQHRRYDPDQVAAYFRAATQAALALAAYRAPYRGRSTPVNAWWGSFDLAVSLFSGQTAEPPAADFITRNSMDAQEVAVGWWPGDARYPKAAFYAYAHPAPDGFKDATLRPAAAHWDTTLGEYILDWEDVCASADPHADSVEFARSAFQHACVVCGWDQWLATSAEGTPPPVS
;
A
#
# COMPACT_ATOMS: atom_id res chain seq x y z
N MET A 1 17.94 -6.35 2.24
CA MET A 1 17.97 -6.47 0.76
C MET A 1 19.23 -5.77 0.27
N ALA A 2 19.96 -6.32 -0.73
CA ALA A 2 21.03 -5.57 -1.40
C ALA A 2 20.43 -4.27 -1.99
N ASP A 3 21.30 -3.33 -2.37
CA ASP A 3 20.85 -2.06 -2.98
C ASP A 3 19.97 -2.37 -4.21
N TRP A 4 18.67 -2.06 -4.09
CA TRP A 4 17.67 -2.25 -5.13
C TRP A 4 16.89 -0.96 -5.42
N SER A 5 17.44 0.17 -5.02
CA SER A 5 16.80 1.48 -5.10
C SER A 5 16.29 1.80 -6.49
N GLU A 6 17.08 1.56 -7.54
CA GLU A 6 16.67 1.83 -8.93
C GLU A 6 15.50 0.93 -9.38
N THR A 7 15.55 -0.37 -9.06
CA THR A 7 14.43 -1.30 -9.36
C THR A 7 13.19 -0.93 -8.56
N ARG A 8 13.34 -0.56 -7.27
CA ARG A 8 12.24 -0.11 -6.41
C ARG A 8 11.55 1.13 -6.99
N GLU A 9 12.30 2.14 -7.36
CA GLU A 9 11.76 3.38 -7.92
C GLU A 9 11.03 3.13 -9.24
N THR A 10 11.57 2.27 -10.11
CA THR A 10 10.90 1.86 -11.34
C THR A 10 9.59 1.11 -11.05
N LEU A 11 9.61 0.13 -10.13
CA LEU A 11 8.41 -0.63 -9.76
C LEU A 11 7.37 0.26 -9.08
N HIS A 12 7.81 1.18 -8.22
CA HIS A 12 6.97 2.19 -7.60
C HIS A 12 6.28 3.07 -8.65
N ALA A 13 7.05 3.59 -9.61
CA ALA A 13 6.50 4.40 -10.71
C ALA A 13 5.43 3.62 -11.53
N HIS A 14 5.67 2.35 -11.81
CA HIS A 14 4.66 1.50 -12.45
C HIS A 14 3.40 1.35 -11.60
N SER A 15 3.53 1.19 -10.28
CA SER A 15 2.36 1.10 -9.38
C SER A 15 1.54 2.38 -9.35
N GLN A 16 2.17 3.56 -9.50
CA GLN A 16 1.48 4.84 -9.59
C GLN A 16 0.55 4.91 -10.80
N VAL A 17 0.94 4.33 -11.93
CA VAL A 17 0.08 4.29 -13.13
C VAL A 17 -1.22 3.54 -12.84
N LEU A 18 -1.15 2.40 -12.15
CA LEU A 18 -2.32 1.62 -11.76
C LEU A 18 -3.25 2.44 -10.85
N GLY A 19 -2.69 3.08 -9.82
CA GLY A 19 -3.44 3.90 -8.90
C GLY A 19 -4.11 5.10 -9.58
N LYS A 20 -3.43 5.75 -10.50
CA LYS A 20 -3.99 6.88 -11.27
C LYS A 20 -5.13 6.45 -12.19
N LEU A 21 -5.05 5.28 -12.79
CA LEU A 21 -6.18 4.69 -13.54
C LEU A 21 -7.37 4.41 -12.60
N ALA A 22 -7.11 3.90 -11.39
CA ALA A 22 -8.15 3.67 -10.41
C ALA A 22 -8.80 4.98 -9.93
N VAL A 23 -8.02 6.03 -9.67
CA VAL A 23 -8.54 7.38 -9.31
C VAL A 23 -9.52 7.93 -10.36
N VAL A 24 -9.22 7.71 -11.65
CA VAL A 24 -10.04 8.26 -12.74
C VAL A 24 -11.27 7.40 -13.03
N LEU A 25 -11.15 6.08 -12.94
CA LEU A 25 -12.16 5.14 -13.42
C LEU A 25 -13.10 4.63 -12.34
N ALA A 26 -12.61 4.45 -11.10
CA ALA A 26 -13.44 3.89 -10.04
C ALA A 26 -14.37 4.94 -9.42
N PRO A 27 -15.59 4.57 -9.00
CA PRO A 27 -16.43 5.45 -8.21
C PRO A 27 -15.73 5.88 -6.91
N PRO A 28 -15.74 7.18 -6.56
CA PRO A 28 -15.04 7.66 -5.37
C PRO A 28 -15.56 7.03 -4.07
N GLU A 29 -14.65 6.54 -3.23
CA GLU A 29 -14.93 6.03 -1.89
C GLU A 29 -14.20 6.84 -0.82
N PRO A 30 -14.72 6.91 0.42
CA PRO A 30 -14.02 7.54 1.53
C PRO A 30 -12.61 6.97 1.71
N GLN A 31 -11.69 7.80 2.17
CA GLN A 31 -10.28 7.48 2.40
C GLN A 31 -9.58 6.88 1.17
N LEU A 32 -9.94 7.35 -0.03
CA LEU A 32 -9.37 6.88 -1.32
C LEU A 32 -9.42 5.35 -1.51
N GLN A 33 -10.36 4.64 -0.88
CA GLN A 33 -10.39 3.17 -0.94
C GLN A 33 -10.57 2.64 -2.36
N HIS A 34 -11.25 3.38 -3.23
CA HIS A 34 -11.42 3.05 -4.66
C HIS A 34 -10.11 3.07 -5.45
N ALA A 35 -9.12 3.85 -4.98
CA ALA A 35 -7.82 4.00 -5.65
C ALA A 35 -6.74 3.08 -5.07
N ALA A 36 -7.00 2.40 -3.95
CA ALA A 36 -6.06 1.48 -3.36
C ALA A 36 -5.88 0.24 -4.23
N LEU A 37 -4.62 -0.18 -4.39
CA LEU A 37 -4.30 -1.45 -5.04
C LEU A 37 -4.44 -2.62 -4.06
N ARG A 38 -4.45 -3.83 -4.60
CA ARG A 38 -4.42 -5.08 -3.85
C ARG A 38 -3.15 -5.85 -4.16
N LEU A 39 -2.58 -6.44 -3.12
CA LEU A 39 -1.55 -7.45 -3.29
C LEU A 39 -2.27 -8.80 -3.47
N SER A 40 -2.17 -9.36 -4.66
CA SER A 40 -2.73 -10.67 -5.02
C SER A 40 -1.63 -11.73 -5.14
N ALA A 41 -2.02 -12.96 -5.45
CA ALA A 41 -1.06 -14.05 -5.66
C ALA A 41 -0.13 -13.84 -6.86
N ARG A 42 -0.45 -12.91 -7.76
CA ARG A 42 0.40 -12.58 -8.91
C ARG A 42 1.21 -11.29 -8.75
N GLY A 43 0.78 -10.37 -7.89
CA GLY A 43 1.46 -9.06 -7.72
C GLY A 43 0.50 -7.98 -7.27
N LEU A 44 0.65 -6.77 -7.81
CA LEU A 44 -0.19 -5.61 -7.50
C LEU A 44 -1.28 -5.46 -8.55
N GLU A 45 -2.51 -5.21 -8.13
CA GLU A 45 -3.63 -5.03 -9.07
C GLU A 45 -4.67 -4.04 -8.55
N THR A 46 -5.41 -3.42 -9.46
CA THR A 46 -6.57 -2.59 -9.13
C THR A 46 -7.75 -3.46 -8.69
N LEU A 47 -8.71 -2.85 -8.01
CA LEU A 47 -10.06 -3.40 -7.99
C LEU A 47 -10.64 -3.41 -9.42
N PRO A 48 -11.74 -4.14 -9.67
CA PRO A 48 -12.44 -4.02 -10.95
C PRO A 48 -12.86 -2.58 -11.21
N LEU A 49 -12.36 -2.00 -12.30
CA LEU A 49 -12.62 -0.63 -12.73
C LEU A 49 -13.71 -0.64 -13.80
N PRO A 50 -14.74 0.23 -13.76
CA PRO A 50 -15.69 0.37 -14.85
C PRO A 50 -14.98 0.73 -16.15
N ALA A 51 -15.32 0.05 -17.23
CA ALA A 51 -14.86 0.44 -18.56
C ALA A 51 -15.56 1.76 -18.98
N PRO A 52 -14.83 2.79 -19.45
CA PRO A 52 -15.41 4.10 -19.82
C PRO A 52 -16.54 4.01 -20.84
N ASP A 53 -16.52 3.07 -21.75
CA ASP A 53 -17.55 2.85 -22.77
C ASP A 53 -18.76 2.05 -22.26
N GLY A 54 -18.77 1.64 -21.00
CA GLY A 54 -19.84 0.84 -20.38
C GLY A 54 -19.85 -0.64 -20.80
N SER A 55 -18.82 -1.14 -21.50
CA SER A 55 -18.77 -2.51 -22.02
C SER A 55 -18.52 -3.58 -20.96
N GLY A 56 -18.13 -3.18 -19.74
CA GLY A 56 -17.83 -4.11 -18.66
C GLY A 56 -16.90 -3.51 -17.61
N SER A 57 -15.97 -4.32 -17.10
CA SER A 57 -14.96 -3.89 -16.15
C SER A 57 -13.56 -4.28 -16.60
N LEU A 58 -12.59 -3.52 -16.12
CA LEU A 58 -11.15 -3.73 -16.36
C LEU A 58 -10.44 -4.01 -15.03
N VAL A 59 -9.39 -4.83 -15.08
CA VAL A 59 -8.39 -4.95 -14.02
C VAL A 59 -7.04 -4.62 -14.64
N VAL A 60 -6.27 -3.75 -13.99
CA VAL A 60 -4.90 -3.42 -14.36
C VAL A 60 -3.97 -3.97 -13.30
N ALA A 61 -2.95 -4.71 -13.72
CA ALA A 61 -2.07 -5.43 -12.80
C ALA A 61 -0.60 -5.34 -13.19
N LEU A 62 0.27 -5.44 -12.20
CA LEU A 62 1.67 -5.79 -12.34
C LEU A 62 1.82 -7.25 -11.91
N ASP A 63 1.97 -8.16 -12.86
CA ASP A 63 2.25 -9.56 -12.59
C ASP A 63 3.76 -9.71 -12.31
N LEU A 64 4.09 -9.89 -11.03
CA LEU A 64 5.47 -9.94 -10.55
C LEU A 64 6.10 -11.35 -10.68
N HIS A 65 5.36 -12.34 -11.17
CA HIS A 65 5.88 -13.66 -11.52
C HIS A 65 6.26 -13.74 -13.00
N SER A 66 5.36 -13.28 -13.88
CA SER A 66 5.63 -13.24 -15.32
C SER A 66 6.40 -12.00 -15.75
N HIS A 67 6.55 -11.01 -14.81
CA HIS A 67 7.14 -9.70 -15.06
C HIS A 67 6.45 -8.96 -16.22
N GLU A 68 5.14 -8.82 -16.08
CA GLU A 68 4.27 -8.18 -17.07
C GLU A 68 3.38 -7.11 -16.42
N ALA A 69 3.14 -6.03 -17.15
CA ALA A 69 2.00 -5.15 -16.93
C ALA A 69 0.83 -5.67 -17.74
N VAL A 70 -0.34 -5.82 -17.10
CA VAL A 70 -1.48 -6.54 -17.66
C VAL A 70 -2.73 -5.67 -17.56
N VAL A 71 -3.52 -5.63 -18.63
CA VAL A 71 -4.89 -5.09 -18.62
C VAL A 71 -5.83 -6.20 -19.05
N GLU A 72 -6.79 -6.55 -18.22
CA GLU A 72 -7.79 -7.58 -18.46
C GLU A 72 -9.19 -6.97 -18.50
N HIS A 73 -9.99 -7.34 -19.45
CA HIS A 73 -11.39 -6.94 -19.57
C HIS A 73 -12.31 -8.11 -19.22
N SER A 74 -13.45 -7.82 -18.60
CA SER A 74 -14.42 -8.84 -18.14
C SER A 74 -15.06 -9.68 -19.24
N ASP A 75 -14.87 -9.32 -20.52
CA ASP A 75 -15.28 -10.15 -21.66
C ASP A 75 -14.21 -11.18 -22.10
N GLY A 76 -13.08 -11.22 -21.42
CA GLY A 76 -11.98 -12.14 -21.68
C GLY A 76 -10.89 -11.61 -22.62
N ARG A 77 -11.00 -10.37 -23.13
CA ARG A 77 -9.89 -9.71 -23.83
C ARG A 77 -8.83 -9.27 -22.84
N ASP A 78 -7.57 -9.32 -23.24
CA ASP A 78 -6.46 -8.84 -22.45
C ASP A 78 -5.38 -8.15 -23.30
N HIS A 79 -4.49 -7.44 -22.61
CA HIS A 79 -3.24 -6.92 -23.14
C HIS A 79 -2.13 -7.13 -22.13
N ARG A 80 -0.98 -7.64 -22.61
CA ARG A 80 0.19 -7.92 -21.78
C ARG A 80 1.41 -7.23 -22.33
N LEU A 81 2.17 -6.57 -21.46
CA LEU A 81 3.40 -5.88 -21.78
C LEU A 81 4.52 -6.37 -20.86
N ALA A 82 5.56 -6.99 -21.40
CA ALA A 82 6.69 -7.45 -20.61
C ALA A 82 7.43 -6.29 -19.95
N LEU A 83 7.70 -6.40 -18.66
CA LEU A 83 8.55 -5.50 -17.89
C LEU A 83 9.99 -6.00 -17.99
N THR A 84 10.71 -5.51 -18.98
CA THR A 84 12.09 -5.94 -19.26
C THR A 84 13.08 -4.96 -18.63
N PRO A 85 14.31 -5.42 -18.32
CA PRO A 85 15.40 -4.51 -18.03
C PRO A 85 15.53 -3.42 -19.10
N ASP A 86 15.77 -2.19 -18.66
CA ASP A 86 15.94 -1.00 -19.52
C ASP A 86 14.68 -0.49 -20.25
N ARG A 87 13.47 -1.05 -20.00
CA ARG A 87 12.24 -0.48 -20.51
C ARG A 87 11.80 0.71 -19.64
N PRO A 88 11.72 1.94 -20.21
CA PRO A 88 11.37 3.14 -19.46
C PRO A 88 9.93 3.11 -18.92
N VAL A 89 9.74 3.75 -17.75
CA VAL A 89 8.40 3.96 -17.17
C VAL A 89 7.48 4.68 -18.14
N GLY A 90 7.98 5.66 -18.89
CA GLY A 90 7.18 6.39 -19.90
C GLY A 90 6.60 5.49 -20.98
N GLU A 91 7.35 4.50 -21.46
CA GLU A 91 6.86 3.53 -22.43
C GLU A 91 5.74 2.67 -21.83
N VAL A 92 5.94 2.15 -20.62
CA VAL A 92 4.96 1.31 -19.93
C VAL A 92 3.68 2.10 -19.63
N THR A 93 3.82 3.35 -19.18
CA THR A 93 2.69 4.24 -18.88
C THR A 93 1.82 4.47 -20.10
N ARG A 94 2.42 4.88 -21.22
CA ARG A 94 1.68 5.12 -22.47
C ARG A 94 1.02 3.84 -22.98
N ALA A 95 1.71 2.71 -22.92
CA ALA A 95 1.17 1.42 -23.35
C ALA A 95 -0.01 0.95 -22.49
N LEU A 96 0.03 1.15 -21.17
CA LEU A 96 -1.09 0.81 -20.28
C LEU A 96 -2.30 1.70 -20.53
N VAL A 97 -2.13 3.01 -20.66
CA VAL A 97 -3.22 3.94 -20.97
C VAL A 97 -3.86 3.62 -22.34
N GLU A 98 -3.02 3.34 -23.34
CA GLU A 98 -3.51 2.91 -24.66
C GLU A 98 -4.25 1.57 -24.59
N ALA A 99 -3.77 0.60 -23.83
CA ALA A 99 -4.41 -0.70 -23.66
C ALA A 99 -5.78 -0.57 -22.99
N VAL A 100 -5.90 0.24 -21.92
CA VAL A 100 -7.18 0.56 -21.27
C VAL A 100 -8.12 1.22 -22.27
N SER A 101 -7.65 2.25 -23.01
CA SER A 101 -8.47 2.95 -24.01
C SER A 101 -8.97 2.02 -25.13
N ARG A 102 -8.15 1.08 -25.53
CA ARG A 102 -8.48 0.11 -26.61
C ARG A 102 -9.46 -0.96 -26.16
N LEU A 103 -9.38 -1.39 -24.90
CA LEU A 103 -10.21 -2.47 -24.34
C LEU A 103 -11.53 -1.97 -23.77
N GLY A 104 -11.58 -0.75 -23.20
CA GLY A 104 -12.73 -0.27 -22.44
C GLY A 104 -13.14 1.18 -22.71
N GLY A 105 -12.55 1.84 -23.72
CA GLY A 105 -12.86 3.23 -24.05
C GLY A 105 -11.85 4.25 -23.55
N GLU A 106 -11.90 5.45 -24.11
CA GLU A 106 -10.89 6.50 -23.91
C GLU A 106 -10.72 6.88 -22.43
N VAL A 107 -9.47 6.94 -21.99
CA VAL A 107 -9.07 7.37 -20.64
C VAL A 107 -7.86 8.30 -20.68
N THR A 108 -7.83 9.25 -19.77
CA THR A 108 -6.69 10.14 -19.53
C THR A 108 -6.39 10.19 -18.04
N ILE A 109 -5.12 10.08 -17.67
CA ILE A 109 -4.65 10.22 -16.29
C ILE A 109 -3.83 11.49 -16.12
N ASP A 110 -3.73 12.01 -14.89
CA ASP A 110 -2.71 12.99 -14.53
C ASP A 110 -1.37 12.24 -14.32
N PRO A 111 -0.36 12.43 -15.18
CA PRO A 111 0.90 11.70 -15.08
C PRO A 111 1.84 12.24 -13.99
N THR A 112 1.47 13.29 -13.26
CA THR A 112 2.30 13.86 -12.19
C THR A 112 2.50 12.84 -11.06
N PRO A 113 3.75 12.45 -10.74
CA PRO A 113 4.01 11.51 -9.66
C PRO A 113 3.60 12.08 -8.30
N GLN A 114 3.24 11.21 -7.35
CA GLN A 114 2.74 11.57 -6.02
C GLN A 114 3.66 10.99 -4.93
N GLU A 115 3.83 11.73 -3.83
CA GLU A 115 4.56 11.31 -2.61
C GLU A 115 6.01 10.86 -2.85
N VAL A 116 6.63 11.30 -3.92
CA VAL A 116 8.02 11.01 -4.29
C VAL A 116 8.83 12.28 -4.48
N THR A 117 10.16 12.17 -4.50
CA THR A 117 11.07 13.30 -4.69
C THR A 117 11.35 13.63 -6.16
N TRP A 118 11.10 12.70 -7.05
CA TRP A 118 11.21 12.89 -8.51
C TRP A 118 9.92 13.47 -9.08
N SER A 119 10.04 14.28 -10.14
CA SER A 119 8.92 15.09 -10.68
C SER A 119 8.69 14.90 -12.18
N VAL A 120 9.45 14.02 -12.84
CA VAL A 120 9.25 13.73 -14.26
C VAL A 120 7.85 13.10 -14.42
N PRO A 121 7.00 13.60 -15.34
CA PRO A 121 5.71 12.98 -15.62
C PRO A 121 5.88 11.50 -16.00
N LEU A 122 5.01 10.64 -15.48
CA LEU A 122 5.11 9.18 -15.66
C LEU A 122 5.11 8.75 -17.13
N ASP A 123 4.42 9.47 -18.01
CA ASP A 123 4.37 9.20 -19.45
C ASP A 123 5.58 9.73 -20.24
N GLU A 124 6.40 10.58 -19.61
CA GLU A 124 7.65 11.15 -20.17
C GLU A 124 8.90 10.57 -19.49
N ASP A 125 8.74 9.68 -18.52
CA ASP A 125 9.81 9.20 -17.66
C ASP A 125 10.71 8.17 -18.37
N ASP A 126 11.83 8.67 -18.88
CA ASP A 126 12.91 7.88 -19.48
C ASP A 126 14.05 7.57 -18.48
N GLN A 127 13.95 8.04 -17.22
CA GLN A 127 14.98 7.87 -16.20
C GLN A 127 14.80 6.56 -15.44
N HIS A 128 13.60 6.30 -14.95
CA HIS A 128 13.28 5.05 -14.27
C HIS A 128 13.05 3.94 -15.28
N ARG A 129 14.03 3.03 -15.37
CA ARG A 129 14.01 1.91 -16.33
C ARG A 129 14.65 0.63 -15.80
N ARG A 130 15.33 0.73 -14.64
CA ARG A 130 16.02 -0.42 -14.08
C ARG A 130 14.99 -1.40 -13.48
N TYR A 131 14.96 -2.60 -14.00
CA TYR A 131 14.06 -3.64 -13.52
C TYR A 131 14.84 -4.95 -13.40
N ASP A 132 15.06 -5.40 -12.16
CA ASP A 132 15.73 -6.66 -11.85
C ASP A 132 14.70 -7.68 -11.35
N PRO A 133 14.41 -8.75 -12.10
CA PRO A 133 13.40 -9.75 -11.73
C PRO A 133 13.66 -10.43 -10.38
N ASP A 134 14.92 -10.68 -10.02
CA ASP A 134 15.24 -11.33 -8.74
C ASP A 134 14.99 -10.40 -7.56
N GLN A 135 15.27 -9.11 -7.70
CA GLN A 135 14.96 -8.10 -6.69
C GLN A 135 13.44 -7.92 -6.55
N VAL A 136 12.71 -7.89 -7.65
CA VAL A 136 11.25 -7.83 -7.65
C VAL A 136 10.64 -9.06 -6.98
N ALA A 137 11.16 -10.26 -7.26
CA ALA A 137 10.71 -11.48 -6.61
C ALA A 137 11.02 -11.48 -5.10
N ALA A 138 12.15 -10.91 -4.67
CA ALA A 138 12.50 -10.76 -3.27
C ALA A 138 11.54 -9.78 -2.55
N TYR A 139 11.25 -8.63 -3.16
CA TYR A 139 10.23 -7.69 -2.70
C TYR A 139 8.88 -8.36 -2.54
N PHE A 140 8.41 -9.07 -3.57
CA PHE A 140 7.09 -9.68 -3.58
C PHE A 140 6.93 -10.75 -2.48
N ARG A 141 7.98 -11.53 -2.21
CA ARG A 141 7.97 -12.48 -1.09
C ARG A 141 7.86 -11.77 0.26
N ALA A 142 8.64 -10.71 0.49
CA ALA A 142 8.59 -9.93 1.73
C ALA A 142 7.22 -9.25 1.91
N ALA A 143 6.72 -8.58 0.87
CA ALA A 143 5.41 -7.93 0.85
C ALA A 143 4.28 -8.92 1.13
N THR A 144 4.34 -10.14 0.57
CA THR A 144 3.34 -11.20 0.83
C THR A 144 3.33 -11.61 2.30
N GLN A 145 4.50 -11.82 2.92
CA GLN A 145 4.58 -12.17 4.34
C GLN A 145 4.06 -11.03 5.22
N ALA A 146 4.43 -9.79 4.92
CA ALA A 146 3.92 -8.62 5.62
C ALA A 146 2.39 -8.48 5.48
N ALA A 147 1.84 -8.67 4.28
CA ALA A 147 0.40 -8.62 4.04
C ALA A 147 -0.37 -9.67 4.86
N LEU A 148 0.18 -10.89 5.00
CA LEU A 148 -0.43 -11.95 5.81
C LEU A 148 -0.45 -11.58 7.30
N ALA A 149 0.62 -10.97 7.83
CA ALA A 149 0.66 -10.49 9.21
C ALA A 149 -0.32 -9.32 9.44
N LEU A 150 -0.39 -8.36 8.52
CA LEU A 150 -1.35 -7.26 8.58
C LEU A 150 -2.81 -7.77 8.51
N ALA A 151 -3.09 -8.77 7.68
CA ALA A 151 -4.40 -9.40 7.60
C ALA A 151 -4.78 -10.11 8.91
N ALA A 152 -3.83 -10.83 9.55
CA ALA A 152 -4.04 -11.49 10.83
C ALA A 152 -4.26 -10.48 11.98
N TYR A 153 -3.53 -9.37 11.97
CA TYR A 153 -3.74 -8.25 12.89
C TYR A 153 -5.13 -7.66 12.78
N ARG A 154 -5.57 -7.38 11.55
CA ARG A 154 -6.85 -6.74 11.25
C ARG A 154 -8.06 -7.64 11.55
N ALA A 155 -7.94 -8.95 11.32
CA ALA A 155 -9.06 -9.89 11.25
C ALA A 155 -10.02 -9.85 12.45
N PRO A 156 -9.59 -9.73 13.71
CA PRO A 156 -10.49 -9.69 14.85
C PRO A 156 -11.18 -8.34 15.08
N TYR A 157 -10.73 -7.25 14.45
CA TYR A 157 -11.26 -5.91 14.67
C TYR A 157 -12.70 -5.78 14.22
N ARG A 158 -13.57 -5.25 15.10
CA ARG A 158 -15.03 -5.17 14.85
C ARG A 158 -15.51 -3.79 14.41
N GLY A 159 -14.68 -2.78 14.48
CA GLY A 159 -14.96 -1.46 13.92
C GLY A 159 -14.77 -1.44 12.39
N ARG A 160 -14.96 -0.25 11.82
CA ARG A 160 -14.62 -0.03 10.41
C ARG A 160 -13.11 -0.14 10.21
N SER A 161 -12.69 -0.85 9.21
CA SER A 161 -11.28 -1.00 8.83
C SER A 161 -11.12 -1.11 7.33
N THR A 162 -9.93 -0.80 6.82
CA THR A 162 -9.59 -1.16 5.44
C THR A 162 -9.24 -2.64 5.35
N PRO A 163 -9.30 -3.26 4.18
CA PRO A 163 -8.50 -4.45 3.90
C PRO A 163 -7.00 -4.08 3.92
N VAL A 164 -6.11 -5.04 3.71
CA VAL A 164 -4.71 -4.74 3.43
C VAL A 164 -4.64 -4.08 2.07
N ASN A 165 -4.37 -2.79 2.05
CA ASN A 165 -4.22 -1.99 0.85
C ASN A 165 -2.75 -1.95 0.43
N ALA A 166 -2.49 -1.88 -0.87
CA ALA A 166 -1.21 -1.46 -1.40
C ALA A 166 -1.35 -0.02 -1.92
N TRP A 167 -0.69 0.92 -1.26
CA TRP A 167 -0.76 2.33 -1.60
C TRP A 167 0.32 2.70 -2.61
N TRP A 168 -0.11 3.17 -3.76
CA TRP A 168 0.78 3.49 -4.88
C TRP A 168 1.56 4.80 -4.70
N GLY A 169 1.07 5.74 -3.86
CA GLY A 169 1.76 6.99 -3.56
C GLY A 169 3.01 6.78 -2.74
N SER A 170 2.89 6.08 -1.64
CA SER A 170 3.97 5.77 -0.67
C SER A 170 4.67 4.42 -0.92
N PHE A 171 4.12 3.59 -1.80
CA PHE A 171 4.62 2.25 -2.17
C PHE A 171 4.71 1.30 -0.97
N ASP A 172 3.68 1.30 -0.16
CA ASP A 172 3.57 0.51 1.04
C ASP A 172 2.32 -0.38 1.06
N LEU A 173 2.26 -1.27 2.05
CA LEU A 173 1.07 -2.02 2.42
C LEU A 173 0.56 -1.49 3.74
N ALA A 174 -0.73 -1.21 3.84
CA ALA A 174 -1.30 -0.71 5.09
C ALA A 174 -2.69 -1.23 5.41
N VAL A 175 -2.99 -1.22 6.69
CA VAL A 175 -4.33 -1.39 7.27
C VAL A 175 -4.61 -0.21 8.16
N SER A 176 -5.75 0.45 7.95
CA SER A 176 -6.29 1.45 8.87
C SER A 176 -7.48 0.89 9.65
N LEU A 177 -7.42 1.05 10.98
CA LEU A 177 -8.53 0.78 11.88
C LEU A 177 -9.10 2.13 12.34
N PHE A 178 -10.42 2.32 12.23
CA PHE A 178 -11.07 3.61 12.47
C PHE A 178 -11.88 3.60 13.77
N SER A 179 -11.83 4.73 14.52
CA SER A 179 -12.66 4.93 15.72
C SER A 179 -14.13 5.19 15.42
N GLY A 180 -14.45 5.59 14.18
CA GLY A 180 -15.77 6.07 13.79
C GLY A 180 -15.94 7.58 13.91
N GLN A 181 -14.92 8.31 14.36
CA GLN A 181 -14.91 9.77 14.44
C GLN A 181 -14.23 10.38 13.21
N THR A 182 -14.62 11.61 12.87
CA THR A 182 -13.95 12.40 11.84
C THR A 182 -12.66 13.02 12.36
N ALA A 183 -11.75 13.37 11.47
CA ALA A 183 -10.53 14.12 11.75
C ALA A 183 -10.25 15.13 10.64
N GLU A 184 -9.49 16.18 10.95
CA GLU A 184 -9.01 17.12 9.93
C GLU A 184 -7.75 16.54 9.28
N PRO A 185 -7.68 16.46 7.95
CA PRO A 185 -6.48 16.01 7.26
C PRO A 185 -5.26 16.86 7.59
N PRO A 186 -4.08 16.26 7.81
CA PRO A 186 -2.89 17.00 8.26
C PRO A 186 -2.24 17.86 7.16
N ALA A 187 -2.59 17.64 5.89
CA ALA A 187 -2.08 18.40 4.75
C ALA A 187 -3.13 18.56 3.65
N ALA A 188 -2.89 19.51 2.74
CA ALA A 188 -3.83 19.86 1.67
C ALA A 188 -3.54 19.20 0.32
N ASP A 189 -2.50 18.36 0.21
CA ASP A 189 -2.25 17.60 -1.01
C ASP A 189 -3.40 16.62 -1.31
N PHE A 190 -3.43 16.12 -2.53
CA PHE A 190 -4.56 15.31 -3.01
C PHE A 190 -4.75 14.03 -2.17
N ILE A 191 -3.67 13.30 -1.90
CA ILE A 191 -3.74 12.01 -1.19
C ILE A 191 -4.15 12.25 0.25
N THR A 192 -3.40 13.04 1.00
CA THR A 192 -3.64 13.28 2.43
C THR A 192 -5.03 13.84 2.69
N ARG A 193 -5.46 14.84 1.89
CA ARG A 193 -6.78 15.45 2.04
C ARG A 193 -7.93 14.48 1.89
N ASN A 194 -7.80 13.48 1.01
CA ASN A 194 -8.86 12.54 0.71
C ASN A 194 -8.73 11.19 1.44
N SER A 195 -7.57 10.90 2.07
CA SER A 195 -7.34 9.64 2.79
C SER A 195 -7.42 9.78 4.31
N MET A 196 -7.15 10.96 4.88
CA MET A 196 -6.98 11.15 6.32
C MET A 196 -8.05 12.07 6.97
N ASP A 197 -9.30 11.89 6.59
CA ASP A 197 -10.45 12.66 7.12
C ASP A 197 -11.19 11.97 8.28
N ALA A 198 -10.62 10.90 8.81
CA ALA A 198 -11.16 10.12 9.92
C ALA A 198 -10.07 9.78 10.94
N GLN A 199 -10.48 9.63 12.22
CA GLN A 199 -9.56 9.13 13.23
C GLN A 199 -9.21 7.67 12.95
N GLU A 200 -7.91 7.40 12.86
CA GLU A 200 -7.39 6.06 12.54
C GLU A 200 -6.12 5.72 13.29
N VAL A 201 -5.88 4.43 13.40
CA VAL A 201 -4.57 3.84 13.67
C VAL A 201 -4.19 3.06 12.44
N ALA A 202 -3.13 3.50 11.76
CA ALA A 202 -2.59 2.84 10.60
C ALA A 202 -1.36 2.01 10.99
N VAL A 203 -1.31 0.79 10.49
CA VAL A 203 -0.13 -0.08 10.57
C VAL A 203 0.16 -0.58 9.17
N GLY A 204 1.40 -0.45 8.76
CA GLY A 204 1.81 -0.84 7.42
C GLY A 204 3.21 -1.44 7.38
N TRP A 205 3.62 -1.78 6.18
CA TRP A 205 4.95 -2.23 5.83
C TRP A 205 5.36 -1.60 4.50
N TRP A 206 6.56 -1.03 4.43
CA TRP A 206 7.10 -0.54 3.16
C TRP A 206 8.54 -1.03 2.95
N PRO A 207 8.99 -1.07 1.69
CA PRO A 207 10.32 -1.58 1.35
C PRO A 207 11.46 -0.58 1.61
N GLY A 208 11.16 0.54 2.24
CA GLY A 208 12.07 1.66 2.47
C GLY A 208 12.09 2.68 1.32
N ASP A 209 12.59 3.86 1.60
CA ASP A 209 12.79 4.95 0.64
C ASP A 209 14.11 5.70 0.92
N ALA A 210 14.29 6.90 0.34
CA ALA A 210 15.48 7.71 0.57
C ALA A 210 15.57 8.25 2.01
N ARG A 211 14.46 8.40 2.72
CA ARG A 211 14.40 8.89 4.11
C ARG A 211 14.73 7.78 5.10
N TYR A 212 14.33 6.56 4.78
CA TYR A 212 14.57 5.37 5.58
C TYR A 212 14.88 4.19 4.64
N PRO A 213 16.16 3.90 4.37
CA PRO A 213 16.56 2.98 3.29
C PRO A 213 16.46 1.49 3.64
N LYS A 214 15.64 1.16 4.62
CA LYS A 214 15.37 -0.22 5.07
C LYS A 214 13.89 -0.55 4.92
N ALA A 215 13.60 -1.79 4.60
CA ALA A 215 12.24 -2.29 4.72
C ALA A 215 11.86 -2.39 6.21
N ALA A 216 10.63 -1.98 6.54
CA ALA A 216 10.16 -1.99 7.93
C ALA A 216 8.63 -2.03 8.02
N PHE A 217 8.12 -2.53 9.15
CA PHE A 217 6.78 -2.17 9.60
C PHE A 217 6.79 -0.78 10.24
N TYR A 218 5.68 -0.07 10.10
CA TYR A 218 5.45 1.21 10.74
C TYR A 218 4.07 1.25 11.40
N ALA A 219 3.89 2.17 12.37
CA ALA A 219 2.59 2.43 12.97
C ALA A 219 2.47 3.89 13.39
N TYR A 220 1.33 4.49 13.06
CA TYR A 220 0.97 5.83 13.50
C TYR A 220 -0.51 5.93 13.90
N ALA A 221 -0.87 6.98 14.64
CA ALA A 221 -2.25 7.39 14.91
C ALA A 221 -2.54 8.74 14.26
N HIS A 222 -3.73 8.92 13.72
CA HIS A 222 -4.18 10.21 13.22
C HIS A 222 -5.54 10.59 13.81
N PRO A 223 -5.68 11.80 14.41
CA PRO A 223 -4.60 12.68 14.84
C PRO A 223 -3.71 12.02 15.89
N ALA A 224 -2.40 12.29 15.83
CA ALA A 224 -1.49 11.77 16.85
C ALA A 224 -1.65 12.58 18.16
N PRO A 225 -2.07 11.96 19.28
CA PRO A 225 -2.19 12.66 20.54
C PRO A 225 -0.85 12.80 21.25
N ASP A 226 -0.78 13.74 22.19
CA ASP A 226 0.33 13.81 23.13
C ASP A 226 0.48 12.46 23.85
N GLY A 227 1.71 11.97 23.97
CA GLY A 227 2.01 10.70 24.62
C GLY A 227 1.97 9.47 23.69
N PHE A 228 1.50 9.58 22.43
CA PHE A 228 1.56 8.43 21.51
C PHE A 228 2.98 7.91 21.34
N LYS A 229 3.98 8.78 21.22
CA LYS A 229 5.40 8.44 21.04
C LYS A 229 6.08 7.83 22.27
N ASP A 230 5.43 7.82 23.43
CA ASP A 230 6.05 7.46 24.71
C ASP A 230 5.86 5.99 25.10
N ALA A 231 5.26 5.17 24.23
CA ALA A 231 5.09 3.76 24.48
C ALA A 231 6.37 2.95 24.30
N THR A 232 6.46 1.88 25.06
CA THR A 232 7.36 0.75 24.77
C THR A 232 6.55 -0.33 24.08
N LEU A 233 6.75 -0.48 22.78
CA LEU A 233 6.03 -1.49 22.00
C LEU A 233 6.72 -2.87 22.07
N ARG A 234 6.05 -3.87 21.57
CA ARG A 234 6.57 -5.21 21.38
C ARG A 234 6.59 -5.55 19.88
N PRO A 235 7.56 -6.36 19.42
CA PRO A 235 8.72 -6.89 20.16
C PRO A 235 9.72 -5.81 20.59
N ALA A 236 10.72 -6.15 21.41
CA ALA A 236 11.68 -5.20 21.98
C ALA A 236 12.52 -4.44 20.94
N ALA A 237 12.60 -4.91 19.71
CA ALA A 237 13.24 -4.23 18.58
C ALA A 237 12.42 -3.02 18.06
N ALA A 238 11.13 -2.95 18.38
CA ALA A 238 10.28 -1.81 17.97
C ALA A 238 10.73 -0.53 18.68
N HIS A 239 10.79 0.57 17.93
CA HIS A 239 11.25 1.86 18.43
C HIS A 239 10.49 3.02 17.77
N TRP A 240 10.54 4.18 18.42
CA TRP A 240 10.04 5.42 17.84
C TRP A 240 11.11 6.08 16.98
N ASP A 241 10.80 6.33 15.70
CA ASP A 241 11.67 7.14 14.83
C ASP A 241 11.22 8.60 14.86
N THR A 242 12.11 9.47 15.30
CA THR A 242 11.82 10.91 15.47
C THR A 242 11.78 11.67 14.16
N THR A 243 12.39 11.14 13.10
CA THR A 243 12.43 11.74 11.77
C THR A 243 11.14 11.47 11.02
N LEU A 244 10.65 10.22 11.10
CA LEU A 244 9.40 9.81 10.49
C LEU A 244 8.19 10.22 11.33
N GLY A 245 8.34 10.31 12.66
CA GLY A 245 7.24 10.55 13.58
C GLY A 245 6.34 9.33 13.78
N GLU A 246 6.91 8.14 13.68
CA GLU A 246 6.22 6.86 13.67
C GLU A 246 6.95 5.80 14.49
N TYR A 247 6.24 4.77 14.92
CA TYR A 247 6.86 3.56 15.43
C TYR A 247 7.35 2.70 14.27
N ILE A 248 8.54 2.13 14.43
CA ILE A 248 9.23 1.33 13.41
C ILE A 248 9.62 -0.02 13.99
N LEU A 249 9.50 -1.07 13.17
CA LEU A 249 10.10 -2.37 13.40
C LEU A 249 10.80 -2.81 12.10
N ASP A 250 12.14 -2.81 12.12
CA ASP A 250 12.96 -3.17 10.96
C ASP A 250 12.63 -4.58 10.47
N TRP A 251 12.50 -4.76 9.16
CA TRP A 251 12.24 -6.07 8.54
C TRP A 251 13.37 -7.08 8.81
N GLU A 252 14.61 -6.61 8.98
CA GLU A 252 15.75 -7.46 9.31
C GLU A 252 15.60 -8.06 10.70
N ASP A 253 15.12 -7.29 11.68
CA ASP A 253 14.86 -7.78 13.04
C ASP A 253 13.71 -8.79 13.04
N VAL A 254 12.65 -8.54 12.26
CA VAL A 254 11.54 -9.48 12.05
C VAL A 254 12.07 -10.80 11.48
N CYS A 255 12.88 -10.75 10.42
CA CYS A 255 13.42 -11.94 9.78
C CYS A 255 14.39 -12.73 10.69
N ALA A 256 15.04 -12.05 11.64
CA ALA A 256 15.96 -12.67 12.59
C ALA A 256 15.25 -13.28 13.82
N SER A 257 13.96 -13.01 14.00
CA SER A 257 13.19 -13.49 15.14
C SER A 257 12.86 -14.98 15.04
N ALA A 258 12.47 -15.57 16.18
CA ALA A 258 12.06 -16.98 16.24
C ALA A 258 10.71 -17.24 15.55
N ASP A 259 9.82 -16.22 15.53
CA ASP A 259 8.52 -16.28 14.85
C ASP A 259 8.21 -14.91 14.19
N PRO A 260 8.69 -14.70 12.95
CA PRO A 260 8.52 -13.45 12.23
C PRO A 260 7.07 -13.02 12.11
N HIS A 261 6.15 -13.96 11.90
CA HIS A 261 4.72 -13.65 11.75
C HIS A 261 4.11 -13.17 13.08
N ALA A 262 4.38 -13.90 14.18
CA ALA A 262 3.88 -13.52 15.49
C ALA A 262 4.41 -12.16 15.94
N ASP A 263 5.70 -11.89 15.75
CA ASP A 263 6.33 -10.61 16.10
C ASP A 263 5.77 -9.44 15.30
N SER A 264 5.50 -9.64 14.00
CA SER A 264 4.84 -8.61 13.16
C SER A 264 3.43 -8.30 13.66
N VAL A 265 2.63 -9.32 13.98
CA VAL A 265 1.28 -9.15 14.53
C VAL A 265 1.33 -8.49 15.91
N GLU A 266 2.29 -8.85 16.76
CA GLU A 266 2.45 -8.26 18.08
C GLU A 266 2.87 -6.80 18.05
N PHE A 267 3.75 -6.42 17.11
CA PHE A 267 4.06 -5.02 16.83
C PHE A 267 2.77 -4.21 16.54
N ALA A 268 1.99 -4.68 15.58
CA ALA A 268 0.76 -4.02 15.18
C ALA A 268 -0.26 -3.92 16.32
N ARG A 269 -0.43 -5.00 17.10
CA ARG A 269 -1.33 -5.03 18.26
C ARG A 269 -0.90 -4.09 19.36
N SER A 270 0.39 -4.10 19.73
CA SER A 270 0.90 -3.26 20.80
C SER A 270 0.80 -1.76 20.45
N ALA A 271 1.05 -1.40 19.19
CA ALA A 271 0.85 -0.04 18.69
C ALA A 271 -0.62 0.38 18.77
N PHE A 272 -1.54 -0.47 18.30
CA PHE A 272 -2.97 -0.22 18.32
C PHE A 272 -3.50 -0.09 19.76
N GLN A 273 -3.13 -1.00 20.65
CA GLN A 273 -3.56 -0.96 22.07
C GLN A 273 -3.13 0.35 22.74
N HIS A 274 -1.88 0.76 22.53
CA HIS A 274 -1.39 2.02 23.05
C HIS A 274 -2.16 3.21 22.45
N ALA A 275 -2.35 3.23 21.13
CA ALA A 275 -3.11 4.27 20.46
C ALA A 275 -4.53 4.40 21.02
N CYS A 276 -5.24 3.30 21.21
CA CYS A 276 -6.60 3.31 21.78
C CYS A 276 -6.64 3.96 23.15
N VAL A 277 -5.65 3.71 24.00
CA VAL A 277 -5.55 4.30 25.34
C VAL A 277 -5.36 5.81 25.27
N VAL A 278 -4.36 6.26 24.50
CA VAL A 278 -4.00 7.69 24.45
C VAL A 278 -4.98 8.53 23.62
N CYS A 279 -5.62 7.93 22.60
CA CYS A 279 -6.67 8.57 21.80
C CYS A 279 -8.06 8.48 22.45
N GLY A 280 -8.21 7.76 23.55
CA GLY A 280 -9.49 7.62 24.25
C GLY A 280 -10.57 6.89 23.44
N TRP A 281 -10.18 5.88 22.64
CA TRP A 281 -11.15 5.09 21.87
C TRP A 281 -12.02 4.23 22.77
N ASP A 282 -13.23 3.90 22.29
CA ASP A 282 -14.12 3.00 22.99
C ASP A 282 -13.43 1.67 23.34
N GLN A 283 -13.53 1.27 24.60
CA GLN A 283 -12.87 0.06 25.10
C GLN A 283 -13.28 -1.20 24.33
N TRP A 284 -14.54 -1.28 23.85
CA TRP A 284 -14.99 -2.42 23.06
C TRP A 284 -14.28 -2.53 21.72
N LEU A 285 -13.88 -1.41 21.09
CA LEU A 285 -13.06 -1.40 19.88
C LEU A 285 -11.64 -1.87 20.20
N ALA A 286 -11.04 -1.30 21.26
CA ALA A 286 -9.67 -1.65 21.68
C ALA A 286 -9.52 -3.15 21.98
N THR A 287 -10.48 -3.74 22.72
CA THR A 287 -10.45 -5.16 23.08
C THR A 287 -10.84 -6.09 21.93
N SER A 288 -11.57 -5.60 20.93
CA SER A 288 -11.97 -6.42 19.78
C SER A 288 -10.80 -6.90 18.94
N ALA A 289 -9.71 -6.13 18.88
CA ALA A 289 -8.49 -6.52 18.17
C ALA A 289 -7.66 -7.62 18.89
N GLU A 290 -8.02 -7.96 20.13
CA GLU A 290 -7.37 -9.03 20.92
C GLU A 290 -7.97 -10.41 20.65
N GLY A 291 -9.19 -10.44 20.08
CA GLY A 291 -9.96 -11.67 19.92
C GLY A 291 -9.41 -12.62 18.86
N THR A 292 -9.49 -13.92 19.15
CA THR A 292 -9.32 -14.96 18.14
C THR A 292 -10.57 -14.98 17.25
N PRO A 293 -10.47 -14.98 15.93
CA PRO A 293 -11.63 -15.15 15.06
C PRO A 293 -12.34 -16.48 15.41
N PRO A 294 -13.69 -16.54 15.32
CA PRO A 294 -14.39 -17.77 15.59
C PRO A 294 -13.87 -18.91 14.69
N PRO A 295 -13.77 -20.14 15.20
CA PRO A 295 -13.31 -21.26 14.41
C PRO A 295 -14.23 -21.42 13.20
N VAL A 296 -13.65 -21.68 12.04
CA VAL A 296 -14.40 -22.04 10.83
C VAL A 296 -14.98 -23.43 11.09
N SER A 297 -16.29 -23.49 11.33
CA SER A 297 -17.04 -24.75 11.48
C SER A 297 -17.31 -25.41 10.14
#